data_a429516d74e7c221f09e24e387cd0450
#
_entry.id   a429516d74e7c221f09e24e387cd0450
#
_cell.length_a   1.000
_cell.length_b   1.000
_cell.length_c   1.000
_cell.angle_alpha   90.00
_cell.angle_beta   90.00
_cell.angle_gamma   90.00
#
_symmetry.space_group_name_H-M   'P 1'
#
loop_
_entity.id
_entity.type
_entity.pdbx_description
1 polymer ?
#
loop_
_entity_poly.entity_id
_entity_poly.type
_entity_poly.pdbx_seq_one_letter_code
_entity_poly.pdbx_strand_id
1 'polypeptide(L)'
;EWVNASIAATKSIESSFGLDNIDEIVWDTESGHKTIGVENHGTSSDMFVKLKDGTRVGVSLKKDGKVFIRNGGHKQVFNKLSDDLLNRGVSEAEVEEFKKKAGIESFQEDLKESITGGVDKLRISKVYPTLVDKLKTDNEYARKVLGPNYEKYINRMDDGLFDRLQGKSGKMTKDDVKIIAKISATKEMMSEDSSIYNDMRNADIRLTQRFLQGIQDSPQIESAIKDEVLKGIHVEQIFGTDDEMNLDKFMTVYGIEPDGSQLSERTLLNLFGSDVEDTLKAFRDDSSDENKKLLQKALRDKLVIDYKDGAKDGTIKIKLDDGSELPLFTIKSRSRGIGASPTFEMAQTNFMSNALKFGTDVNEWPEPQKSNFLKKQSEEE
;
A
#
# COMPACT_ATOMS: atom_id res chain seq x y z
N GLU A 1 -19.64 -17.49 9.09
CA GLU A 1 -19.03 -16.16 9.15
C GLU A 1 -18.98 -15.50 7.78
N TRP A 2 -18.36 -16.11 6.74
CA TRP A 2 -18.31 -15.58 5.38
C TRP A 2 -19.68 -15.45 4.71
N VAL A 3 -20.59 -16.39 4.95
CA VAL A 3 -21.97 -16.34 4.42
C VAL A 3 -22.71 -15.12 4.94
N ASN A 4 -22.61 -14.84 6.24
CA ASN A 4 -23.24 -13.65 6.84
C ASN A 4 -22.64 -12.35 6.30
N ALA A 5 -21.33 -12.29 6.12
CA ALA A 5 -20.67 -11.14 5.52
C ALA A 5 -21.12 -10.90 4.07
N SER A 6 -21.28 -11.97 3.28
CA SER A 6 -21.79 -11.88 1.91
C SER A 6 -23.24 -11.40 1.87
N ILE A 7 -24.11 -11.92 2.74
CA ILE A 7 -25.50 -11.46 2.86
C ILE A 7 -25.56 -9.98 3.24
N ALA A 8 -24.74 -9.56 4.23
CA ALA A 8 -24.69 -8.18 4.65
C ALA A 8 -24.23 -7.25 3.50
N ALA A 9 -23.20 -7.65 2.77
CA ALA A 9 -22.73 -6.89 1.62
C ALA A 9 -23.77 -6.78 0.52
N THR A 10 -24.48 -7.87 0.18
CA THR A 10 -25.57 -7.85 -0.81
C THR A 10 -26.68 -6.89 -0.41
N LYS A 11 -27.16 -7.00 0.83
CA LYS A 11 -28.20 -6.10 1.35
C LYS A 11 -27.77 -4.63 1.34
N SER A 12 -26.50 -4.34 1.65
CA SER A 12 -25.97 -2.99 1.58
C SER A 12 -25.94 -2.45 0.16
N ILE A 13 -25.52 -3.26 -0.81
CA ILE A 13 -25.53 -2.92 -2.25
C ILE A 13 -26.97 -2.66 -2.72
N GLU A 14 -27.90 -3.54 -2.40
CA GLU A 14 -29.33 -3.38 -2.71
C GLU A 14 -29.92 -2.11 -2.12
N SER A 15 -29.58 -1.81 -0.86
CA SER A 15 -30.02 -0.59 -0.18
C SER A 15 -29.42 0.68 -0.80
N SER A 16 -28.13 0.64 -1.19
CA SER A 16 -27.42 1.82 -1.69
C SER A 16 -27.79 2.19 -3.12
N PHE A 17 -28.01 1.21 -3.97
CA PHE A 17 -28.25 1.42 -5.42
C PHE A 17 -29.70 1.19 -5.84
N GLY A 18 -30.50 0.54 -5.01
CA GLY A 18 -31.84 0.08 -5.34
C GLY A 18 -31.83 -1.17 -6.23
N LEU A 19 -32.49 -2.24 -5.80
CA LEU A 19 -32.49 -3.52 -6.52
C LEU A 19 -32.95 -3.37 -7.98
N ASP A 20 -33.95 -2.52 -8.21
CA ASP A 20 -34.49 -2.25 -9.54
C ASP A 20 -33.53 -1.51 -10.47
N ASN A 21 -32.51 -0.86 -9.95
CA ASN A 21 -31.50 -0.13 -10.73
C ASN A 21 -30.27 -0.97 -11.07
N ILE A 22 -30.07 -2.10 -10.40
CA ILE A 22 -28.94 -2.98 -10.64
C ILE A 22 -29.20 -3.79 -11.91
N ASP A 23 -28.24 -3.74 -12.85
CA ASP A 23 -28.24 -4.57 -14.07
C ASP A 23 -27.46 -5.85 -13.82
N GLU A 24 -26.25 -5.75 -13.29
CA GLU A 24 -25.36 -6.88 -13.08
C GLU A 24 -24.39 -6.67 -11.93
N ILE A 25 -24.01 -7.75 -11.25
CA ILE A 25 -22.95 -7.78 -10.24
C ILE A 25 -21.93 -8.83 -10.66
N VAL A 26 -20.66 -8.44 -10.79
CA VAL A 26 -19.56 -9.33 -11.18
C VAL A 26 -18.40 -9.24 -10.23
N TRP A 27 -17.68 -10.35 -10.09
CA TRP A 27 -16.42 -10.37 -9.34
C TRP A 27 -15.28 -9.77 -10.16
N ASP A 28 -14.25 -9.24 -9.47
CA ASP A 28 -13.00 -8.76 -10.08
C ASP A 28 -12.19 -9.93 -10.66
N THR A 29 -12.67 -10.43 -11.81
CA THR A 29 -12.09 -11.52 -12.58
C THR A 29 -12.00 -11.13 -14.04
N GLU A 30 -11.12 -11.76 -14.80
CA GLU A 30 -11.00 -11.52 -16.25
C GLU A 30 -12.33 -11.71 -16.99
N SER A 31 -13.11 -12.73 -16.59
CA SER A 31 -14.45 -12.96 -17.15
C SER A 31 -15.44 -11.87 -16.74
N GLY A 32 -15.42 -11.46 -15.47
CA GLY A 32 -16.27 -10.37 -14.97
C GLY A 32 -15.99 -9.06 -15.68
N HIS A 33 -14.73 -8.73 -15.88
CA HIS A 33 -14.32 -7.51 -16.62
C HIS A 33 -14.86 -7.53 -18.06
N LYS A 34 -14.74 -8.65 -18.76
CA LYS A 34 -15.29 -8.80 -20.12
C LYS A 34 -16.79 -8.62 -20.15
N THR A 35 -17.51 -9.18 -19.18
CA THR A 35 -18.96 -9.09 -19.10
C THR A 35 -19.45 -7.66 -18.97
N ILE A 36 -18.79 -6.84 -18.16
CA ILE A 36 -19.18 -5.43 -17.96
C ILE A 36 -18.46 -4.45 -18.88
N GLY A 37 -17.63 -4.94 -19.80
CA GLY A 37 -16.95 -4.12 -20.81
C GLY A 37 -15.82 -3.27 -20.20
N VAL A 38 -14.98 -3.87 -19.35
CA VAL A 38 -13.88 -3.21 -18.67
C VAL A 38 -12.56 -3.86 -19.04
N GLU A 39 -11.62 -3.05 -19.51
CA GLU A 39 -10.24 -3.46 -19.70
C GLU A 39 -9.40 -3.01 -18.51
N ASN A 40 -9.48 -3.67 -17.35
CA ASN A 40 -8.63 -3.19 -16.29
C ASN A 40 -8.02 -4.30 -15.42
N HIS A 41 -6.71 -4.23 -15.29
CA HIS A 41 -5.92 -4.94 -14.32
C HIS A 41 -5.42 -3.94 -13.27
N GLY A 42 -5.84 -4.10 -12.03
CA GLY A 42 -5.26 -3.34 -10.92
C GLY A 42 -6.19 -2.35 -10.23
N THR A 43 -7.49 -2.62 -10.26
CA THR A 43 -8.44 -1.93 -9.38
C THR A 43 -8.26 -2.38 -7.93
N SER A 44 -8.69 -1.54 -6.99
CA SER A 44 -8.77 -1.92 -5.58
C SER A 44 -10.09 -2.58 -5.20
N SER A 45 -10.95 -2.83 -6.19
CA SER A 45 -12.29 -3.40 -6.01
C SER A 45 -12.24 -4.91 -6.02
N ASP A 46 -13.09 -5.53 -5.23
CA ASP A 46 -13.23 -6.99 -5.16
C ASP A 46 -14.41 -7.45 -6.05
N MET A 47 -15.34 -6.55 -6.35
CA MET A 47 -16.48 -6.77 -7.21
C MET A 47 -16.98 -5.47 -7.84
N PHE A 48 -17.82 -5.58 -8.85
CA PHE A 48 -18.42 -4.45 -9.57
C PHE A 48 -19.92 -4.58 -9.69
N VAL A 49 -20.60 -3.44 -9.49
CA VAL A 49 -22.03 -3.30 -9.70
C VAL A 49 -22.22 -2.45 -10.94
N LYS A 50 -22.89 -2.99 -11.95
CA LYS A 50 -23.32 -2.26 -13.13
C LYS A 50 -24.80 -1.87 -12.95
N LEU A 51 -25.08 -0.60 -13.11
CA LEU A 51 -26.43 -0.07 -13.05
C LEU A 51 -27.07 -0.03 -14.45
N LYS A 52 -28.39 0.03 -14.51
CA LYS A 52 -29.15 0.07 -15.77
C LYS A 52 -28.90 1.32 -16.62
N ASP A 53 -28.45 2.41 -16.01
CA ASP A 53 -28.04 3.63 -16.71
C ASP A 53 -26.62 3.53 -17.31
N GLY A 54 -25.96 2.37 -17.14
CA GLY A 54 -24.60 2.14 -17.61
C GLY A 54 -23.52 2.49 -16.60
N THR A 55 -23.85 3.13 -15.48
CA THR A 55 -22.91 3.43 -14.40
C THR A 55 -22.34 2.12 -13.84
N ARG A 56 -21.06 2.12 -13.55
CA ARG A 56 -20.33 0.98 -12.99
C ARG A 56 -19.65 1.41 -11.69
N VAL A 57 -19.93 0.68 -10.63
CA VAL A 57 -19.44 0.97 -9.29
C VAL A 57 -18.58 -0.17 -8.80
N GLY A 58 -17.37 0.13 -8.35
CA GLY A 58 -16.54 -0.85 -7.69
C GLY A 58 -16.76 -0.90 -6.20
N VAL A 59 -16.79 -2.11 -5.72
CA VAL A 59 -17.02 -2.39 -4.31
C VAL A 59 -15.83 -3.16 -3.78
N SER A 60 -15.20 -2.65 -2.74
CA SER A 60 -14.15 -3.36 -2.02
C SER A 60 -14.71 -3.93 -0.73
N LEU A 61 -14.69 -5.25 -0.61
CA LEU A 61 -15.18 -5.97 0.55
C LEU A 61 -14.06 -6.16 1.58
N LYS A 62 -14.27 -5.68 2.79
CA LYS A 62 -13.33 -5.87 3.89
C LYS A 62 -14.07 -6.44 5.10
N LYS A 63 -13.58 -7.58 5.58
CA LYS A 63 -14.07 -8.19 6.81
C LYS A 63 -13.55 -7.42 8.03
N ASP A 64 -12.25 -7.24 8.05
CA ASP A 64 -11.50 -6.53 9.09
C ASP A 64 -10.31 -5.82 8.46
N GLY A 65 -9.85 -4.74 9.07
CA GLY A 65 -8.57 -4.14 8.75
C GLY A 65 -8.63 -2.88 7.91
N LYS A 66 -7.47 -2.48 7.43
CA LYS A 66 -7.26 -1.22 6.73
C LYS A 66 -7.73 -1.31 5.29
N VAL A 67 -8.39 -0.27 4.84
CA VAL A 67 -8.66 -0.07 3.43
C VAL A 67 -7.36 0.38 2.74
N PHE A 68 -7.02 -0.28 1.64
CA PHE A 68 -5.90 0.11 0.78
C PHE A 68 -6.47 0.81 -0.44
N ILE A 69 -6.01 2.04 -0.69
CA ILE A 69 -6.30 2.74 -1.95
C ILE A 69 -5.29 2.35 -3.03
N ARG A 70 -4.11 1.85 -2.65
CA ARG A 70 -3.14 1.19 -3.52
C ARG A 70 -2.49 0.02 -2.77
N ASN A 71 -2.41 -1.11 -3.42
CA ASN A 71 -1.69 -2.29 -2.96
C ASN A 71 -1.27 -3.11 -4.18
N GLY A 72 -0.10 -2.81 -4.71
CA GLY A 72 0.40 -3.44 -5.92
C GLY A 72 1.91 -3.65 -5.91
N GLY A 73 2.42 -4.41 -6.87
CA GLY A 73 3.86 -4.57 -7.04
C GLY A 73 4.53 -3.21 -7.22
N HIS A 74 5.58 -2.92 -6.44
CA HIS A 74 6.27 -1.61 -6.48
C HIS A 74 6.66 -1.23 -7.91
N LYS A 75 7.24 -2.17 -8.67
CA LYS A 75 7.63 -1.94 -10.07
C LYS A 75 6.44 -1.50 -10.95
N GLN A 76 5.28 -2.14 -10.79
CA GLN A 76 4.10 -1.83 -11.60
C GLN A 76 3.55 -0.44 -11.29
N VAL A 77 3.39 -0.13 -10.01
CA VAL A 77 2.92 1.19 -9.56
C VAL A 77 3.89 2.28 -10.00
N PHE A 78 5.18 2.00 -9.86
CA PHE A 78 6.23 2.96 -10.20
C PHE A 78 6.36 3.23 -11.70
N ASN A 79 6.17 2.22 -12.55
CA ASN A 79 6.14 2.41 -14.00
C ASN A 79 4.94 3.29 -14.40
N LYS A 80 3.75 2.99 -13.89
CA LYS A 80 2.55 3.79 -14.17
C LYS A 80 2.73 5.25 -13.70
N LEU A 81 3.29 5.46 -12.52
CA LEU A 81 3.61 6.80 -12.03
C LEU A 81 4.60 7.52 -12.95
N SER A 82 5.61 6.82 -13.44
CA SER A 82 6.60 7.38 -14.37
C SER A 82 5.97 7.83 -15.69
N ASP A 83 5.09 7.00 -16.25
CA ASP A 83 4.35 7.34 -17.47
C ASP A 83 3.45 8.57 -17.24
N ASP A 84 2.79 8.65 -16.09
CA ASP A 84 1.95 9.79 -15.72
C ASP A 84 2.78 11.09 -15.56
N LEU A 85 3.97 11.01 -14.99
CA LEU A 85 4.89 12.16 -14.87
C LEU A 85 5.34 12.68 -16.24
N LEU A 86 5.69 11.78 -17.18
CA LEU A 86 6.03 12.14 -18.54
C LEU A 86 4.85 12.83 -19.25
N ASN A 87 3.64 12.30 -19.10
CA ASN A 87 2.42 12.90 -19.67
C ASN A 87 2.11 14.30 -19.10
N ARG A 88 2.58 14.59 -17.88
CA ARG A 88 2.48 15.91 -17.24
C ARG A 88 3.60 16.87 -17.67
N GLY A 89 4.50 16.45 -18.54
CA GLY A 89 5.61 17.26 -19.04
C GLY A 89 6.84 17.31 -18.13
N VAL A 90 6.94 16.40 -17.15
CA VAL A 90 8.21 16.18 -16.42
C VAL A 90 9.24 15.63 -17.39
N SER A 91 10.45 16.14 -17.34
CA SER A 91 11.49 15.71 -18.28
C SER A 91 11.87 14.23 -18.08
N GLU A 92 12.22 13.55 -19.16
CA GLU A 92 12.72 12.16 -19.11
C GLU A 92 13.89 12.02 -18.13
N ALA A 93 14.78 13.02 -18.09
CA ALA A 93 15.93 13.01 -17.20
C ALA A 93 15.54 12.99 -15.71
N GLU A 94 14.55 13.81 -15.32
CA GLU A 94 14.04 13.85 -13.95
C GLU A 94 13.30 12.55 -13.58
N VAL A 95 12.50 12.01 -14.50
CA VAL A 95 11.80 10.73 -14.30
C VAL A 95 12.81 9.58 -14.15
N GLU A 96 13.85 9.52 -14.98
CA GLU A 96 14.89 8.51 -14.87
C GLU A 96 15.74 8.67 -13.60
N GLU A 97 16.03 9.88 -13.17
CA GLU A 97 16.71 10.12 -11.89
C GLU A 97 15.86 9.63 -10.71
N PHE A 98 14.56 9.93 -10.72
CA PHE A 98 13.63 9.47 -9.72
C PHE A 98 13.52 7.93 -9.72
N LYS A 99 13.40 7.29 -10.90
CA LYS A 99 13.43 5.82 -11.03
C LYS A 99 14.71 5.21 -10.47
N LYS A 100 15.86 5.81 -10.76
CA LYS A 100 17.15 5.34 -10.26
C LYS A 100 17.24 5.42 -8.74
N LYS A 101 16.74 6.50 -8.13
CA LYS A 101 16.76 6.69 -6.67
C LYS A 101 15.74 5.81 -5.94
N ALA A 102 14.50 5.77 -6.41
CA ALA A 102 13.36 5.21 -5.69
C ALA A 102 12.71 4.00 -6.36
N GLY A 103 13.28 3.49 -7.44
CA GLY A 103 12.77 2.33 -8.17
C GLY A 103 13.23 0.99 -7.59
N ILE A 104 12.74 -0.08 -8.21
CA ILE A 104 13.03 -1.45 -7.79
C ILE A 104 14.51 -1.81 -7.89
N GLU A 105 15.25 -1.17 -8.80
CA GLU A 105 16.67 -1.40 -9.00
C GLU A 105 17.48 -0.98 -7.78
N SER A 106 17.19 0.20 -7.23
CA SER A 106 17.85 0.67 -6.01
C SER A 106 17.58 -0.24 -4.80
N PHE A 107 16.37 -0.81 -4.71
CA PHE A 107 16.07 -1.84 -3.71
C PHE A 107 16.92 -3.10 -3.89
N GLN A 108 17.08 -3.54 -5.14
CA GLN A 108 17.88 -4.72 -5.44
C GLN A 108 19.38 -4.51 -5.15
N GLU A 109 19.88 -3.32 -5.41
CA GLU A 109 21.25 -2.92 -5.07
C GLU A 109 21.47 -2.90 -3.55
N ASP A 110 20.58 -2.25 -2.79
CA ASP A 110 20.64 -2.24 -1.33
C ASP A 110 20.58 -3.63 -0.72
N LEU A 111 19.69 -4.47 -1.23
CA LEU A 111 19.58 -5.84 -0.75
C LEU A 111 20.84 -6.62 -1.05
N LYS A 112 21.42 -6.46 -2.25
CA LYS A 112 22.68 -7.11 -2.64
C LYS A 112 23.83 -6.64 -1.75
N GLU A 113 23.94 -5.34 -1.51
CA GLU A 113 24.97 -4.77 -0.62
C GLU A 113 24.83 -5.32 0.81
N SER A 114 23.63 -5.31 1.37
CA SER A 114 23.34 -5.85 2.69
C SER A 114 23.67 -7.35 2.78
N ILE A 115 23.39 -8.13 1.74
CA ILE A 115 23.74 -9.56 1.68
C ILE A 115 25.25 -9.73 1.62
N THR A 116 25.96 -8.97 0.80
CA THR A 116 27.41 -9.05 0.66
C THR A 116 28.11 -8.71 1.97
N GLY A 117 27.72 -7.61 2.61
CA GLY A 117 28.24 -7.24 3.93
C GLY A 117 27.89 -8.26 5.01
N GLY A 118 26.67 -8.84 4.96
CA GLY A 118 26.25 -9.92 5.86
C GLY A 118 27.06 -11.18 5.69
N VAL A 119 27.44 -11.56 4.47
CA VAL A 119 28.31 -12.72 4.20
C VAL A 119 29.69 -12.53 4.81
N ASP A 120 30.27 -11.36 4.72
CA ASP A 120 31.59 -11.07 5.34
C ASP A 120 31.52 -11.23 6.87
N LYS A 121 30.46 -10.74 7.50
CA LYS A 121 30.21 -10.96 8.95
C LYS A 121 30.01 -12.44 9.28
N LEU A 122 29.26 -13.18 8.47
CA LEU A 122 29.05 -14.64 8.68
C LEU A 122 30.35 -15.46 8.56
N ARG A 123 31.28 -15.04 7.71
CA ARG A 123 32.59 -15.71 7.55
C ARG A 123 33.43 -15.66 8.82
N ILE A 124 33.30 -14.60 9.61
CA ILE A 124 34.05 -14.40 10.86
C ILE A 124 33.25 -14.77 12.12
N SER A 125 31.97 -15.14 11.94
CA SER A 125 31.08 -15.55 13.03
C SER A 125 31.59 -16.81 13.71
N LYS A 126 31.48 -16.86 15.04
CA LYS A 126 31.75 -18.05 15.83
C LYS A 126 30.54 -18.98 15.91
N VAL A 127 29.35 -18.44 15.75
CA VAL A 127 28.07 -19.13 15.84
C VAL A 127 27.70 -19.82 14.53
N TYR A 128 27.99 -19.21 13.39
CA TYR A 128 27.57 -19.69 12.08
C TYR A 128 27.99 -21.14 11.77
N PRO A 129 29.26 -21.57 11.95
CA PRO A 129 29.65 -22.94 11.65
C PRO A 129 28.87 -23.98 12.47
N THR A 130 28.74 -23.75 13.78
CA THR A 130 28.00 -24.64 14.68
C THR A 130 26.53 -24.73 14.32
N LEU A 131 25.93 -23.61 13.93
CA LEU A 131 24.54 -23.53 13.47
C LEU A 131 24.33 -24.31 12.17
N VAL A 132 25.23 -24.18 11.21
CA VAL A 132 25.19 -24.92 9.94
C VAL A 132 25.30 -26.42 10.18
N ASP A 133 26.21 -26.85 11.05
CA ASP A 133 26.35 -28.29 11.44
C ASP A 133 25.07 -28.82 12.09
N LYS A 134 24.46 -28.04 12.97
CA LYS A 134 23.18 -28.40 13.58
C LYS A 134 22.07 -28.50 12.56
N LEU A 135 21.98 -27.58 11.61
CA LEU A 135 20.98 -27.61 10.51
C LEU A 135 21.15 -28.85 9.62
N LYS A 136 22.40 -29.33 9.43
CA LYS A 136 22.69 -30.52 8.61
C LYS A 136 22.44 -31.82 9.33
N THR A 137 22.49 -31.87 10.68
CA THR A 137 22.42 -33.09 11.48
C THR A 137 21.08 -33.26 12.21
N ASP A 138 20.34 -32.19 12.46
CA ASP A 138 19.06 -32.19 13.17
C ASP A 138 17.92 -31.74 12.24
N ASN A 139 17.20 -32.70 11.68
CA ASN A 139 16.11 -32.45 10.74
C ASN A 139 14.94 -31.69 11.36
N GLU A 140 14.66 -31.87 12.65
CA GLU A 140 13.59 -31.14 13.35
C GLU A 140 13.95 -29.68 13.50
N TYR A 141 15.17 -29.38 13.92
CA TYR A 141 15.69 -28.05 14.00
C TYR A 141 15.77 -27.39 12.63
N ALA A 142 16.25 -28.10 11.61
CA ALA A 142 16.30 -27.61 10.24
C ALA A 142 14.92 -27.24 9.71
N ARG A 143 13.90 -28.06 9.95
CA ARG A 143 12.51 -27.77 9.56
C ARG A 143 11.96 -26.55 10.29
N LYS A 144 12.28 -26.40 11.56
CA LYS A 144 11.88 -25.23 12.36
C LYS A 144 12.49 -23.94 11.84
N VAL A 145 13.78 -23.92 11.50
CA VAL A 145 14.50 -22.74 11.03
C VAL A 145 14.22 -22.46 9.55
N LEU A 146 14.43 -23.45 8.71
CA LEU A 146 14.37 -23.29 7.25
C LEU A 146 12.96 -23.49 6.67
N GLY A 147 12.04 -24.08 7.45
CA GLY A 147 10.66 -24.33 7.03
C GLY A 147 10.51 -25.64 6.24
N PRO A 148 9.33 -25.87 5.60
CA PRO A 148 9.01 -27.16 4.99
C PRO A 148 9.96 -27.57 3.84
N ASN A 149 10.63 -26.62 3.21
CA ASN A 149 11.59 -26.88 2.13
C ASN A 149 13.05 -27.02 2.63
N TYR A 150 13.25 -27.37 3.91
CA TYR A 150 14.57 -27.38 4.54
C TYR A 150 15.59 -28.25 3.81
N GLU A 151 15.22 -29.42 3.29
CA GLU A 151 16.12 -30.33 2.58
C GLU A 151 16.71 -29.65 1.35
N LYS A 152 15.87 -28.96 0.57
CA LYS A 152 16.32 -28.17 -0.59
C LYS A 152 17.34 -27.10 -0.19
N TYR A 153 17.13 -26.46 0.93
CA TYR A 153 18.00 -25.38 1.43
C TYR A 153 19.32 -25.96 1.97
N ILE A 154 19.28 -27.06 2.71
CA ILE A 154 20.50 -27.74 3.19
C ILE A 154 21.40 -28.16 2.01
N ASN A 155 20.83 -28.74 0.95
CA ASN A 155 21.58 -29.14 -0.24
C ASN A 155 22.24 -27.96 -0.96
N ARG A 156 21.77 -26.73 -0.75
CA ARG A 156 22.37 -25.50 -1.28
C ARG A 156 23.36 -24.82 -0.33
N MET A 157 23.47 -25.29 0.91
CA MET A 157 24.43 -24.80 1.91
C MET A 157 25.78 -25.50 1.73
N ASP A 158 26.26 -25.49 0.51
CA ASP A 158 27.58 -25.96 0.09
C ASP A 158 28.67 -24.89 0.28
N ASP A 159 29.91 -25.24 0.06
CA ASP A 159 31.06 -24.33 0.18
C ASP A 159 30.98 -23.14 -0.78
N GLY A 160 30.23 -23.25 -1.86
CA GLY A 160 30.00 -22.20 -2.86
C GLY A 160 28.89 -21.19 -2.51
N LEU A 161 28.13 -21.42 -1.43
CA LEU A 161 27.00 -20.53 -1.08
C LEU A 161 27.46 -19.07 -0.93
N PHE A 162 28.52 -18.83 -0.19
CA PHE A 162 29.02 -17.46 0.04
C PHE A 162 29.56 -16.82 -1.24
N ASP A 163 30.19 -17.58 -2.10
CA ASP A 163 30.70 -17.07 -3.39
C ASP A 163 29.55 -16.73 -4.35
N ARG A 164 28.48 -17.52 -4.35
CA ARG A 164 27.24 -17.15 -5.10
C ARG A 164 26.60 -15.88 -4.57
N LEU A 165 26.50 -15.73 -3.25
CA LEU A 165 25.92 -14.54 -2.62
C LEU A 165 26.75 -13.28 -2.86
N GLN A 166 28.05 -13.41 -3.01
CA GLN A 166 28.96 -12.31 -3.36
C GLN A 166 29.11 -12.12 -4.88
N GLY A 167 28.46 -12.97 -5.70
CA GLY A 167 28.58 -12.92 -7.17
C GLY A 167 29.94 -13.33 -7.71
N LYS A 168 30.75 -14.05 -6.91
CA LYS A 168 32.09 -14.55 -7.31
C LYS A 168 32.01 -15.86 -8.10
N SER A 169 30.97 -16.67 -7.84
CA SER A 169 30.75 -17.92 -8.55
C SER A 169 29.24 -18.08 -8.84
N GLY A 170 28.89 -18.05 -10.11
CA GLY A 170 27.50 -18.21 -10.53
C GLY A 170 26.57 -17.06 -10.12
N LYS A 171 25.26 -17.24 -10.37
CA LYS A 171 24.24 -16.24 -10.07
C LYS A 171 23.62 -16.49 -8.72
N MET A 172 23.58 -15.48 -7.88
CA MET A 172 22.77 -15.45 -6.65
C MET A 172 21.30 -15.74 -6.96
N THR A 173 20.71 -16.70 -6.28
CA THR A 173 19.30 -17.06 -6.44
C THR A 173 18.46 -16.60 -5.27
N LYS A 174 17.13 -16.56 -5.46
CA LYS A 174 16.18 -16.27 -4.36
C LYS A 174 16.31 -17.26 -3.20
N ASP A 175 16.69 -18.51 -3.47
CA ASP A 175 16.86 -19.51 -2.42
C ASP A 175 18.12 -19.25 -1.59
N ASP A 176 19.23 -18.82 -2.22
CA ASP A 176 20.45 -18.45 -1.50
C ASP A 176 20.17 -17.27 -0.54
N VAL A 177 19.43 -16.26 -1.02
CA VAL A 177 18.99 -15.11 -0.18
C VAL A 177 18.12 -15.58 1.00
N LYS A 178 17.16 -16.48 0.74
CA LYS A 178 16.27 -17.00 1.79
C LYS A 178 17.02 -17.81 2.84
N ILE A 179 18.03 -18.60 2.43
CA ILE A 179 18.87 -19.36 3.36
C ILE A 179 19.55 -18.40 4.34
N ILE A 180 20.26 -17.39 3.82
CA ILE A 180 20.98 -16.45 4.68
C ILE A 180 20.01 -15.66 5.57
N ALA A 181 18.89 -15.22 5.02
CA ALA A 181 17.87 -14.50 5.80
C ALA A 181 17.33 -15.33 6.97
N LYS A 182 17.06 -16.63 6.74
CA LYS A 182 16.54 -17.53 7.78
C LYS A 182 17.58 -17.86 8.84
N ILE A 183 18.82 -18.09 8.43
CA ILE A 183 19.94 -18.33 9.35
C ILE A 183 20.19 -17.10 10.21
N SER A 184 20.29 -15.92 9.58
CA SER A 184 20.55 -14.66 10.31
C SER A 184 19.42 -14.27 11.26
N ALA A 185 18.19 -14.77 11.03
CA ALA A 185 17.04 -14.56 11.91
C ALA A 185 16.99 -15.51 13.11
N THR A 186 17.90 -16.50 13.21
CA THR A 186 17.93 -17.39 14.37
C THR A 186 18.33 -16.64 15.64
N LYS A 187 17.86 -17.12 16.80
CA LYS A 187 18.16 -16.47 18.07
C LYS A 187 19.67 -16.40 18.34
N GLU A 188 20.39 -17.44 17.98
CA GLU A 188 21.83 -17.53 18.13
C GLU A 188 22.56 -16.46 17.32
N MET A 189 22.21 -16.32 16.02
CA MET A 189 22.81 -15.29 15.14
C MET A 189 22.40 -13.87 15.56
N MET A 190 21.13 -13.66 15.90
CA MET A 190 20.63 -12.38 16.37
C MET A 190 21.32 -11.93 17.68
N SER A 191 21.72 -12.87 18.54
CA SER A 191 22.45 -12.58 19.76
C SER A 191 23.92 -12.27 19.51
N GLU A 192 24.54 -12.83 18.47
CA GLU A 192 25.92 -12.53 18.08
C GLU A 192 25.99 -11.20 17.30
N ASP A 193 25.22 -11.07 16.22
CA ASP A 193 25.17 -9.87 15.40
C ASP A 193 23.79 -9.73 14.71
N SER A 194 22.93 -8.92 15.28
CA SER A 194 21.61 -8.64 14.73
C SER A 194 21.63 -7.80 13.45
N SER A 195 22.74 -7.11 13.18
CA SER A 195 22.84 -6.20 12.02
C SER A 195 22.74 -6.97 10.70
N ILE A 196 23.23 -8.21 10.62
CA ILE A 196 23.18 -9.03 9.41
C ILE A 196 21.72 -9.17 8.92
N TYR A 197 20.80 -9.51 9.81
CA TYR A 197 19.39 -9.65 9.48
C TYR A 197 18.71 -8.29 9.28
N ASN A 198 18.98 -7.34 10.17
CA ASN A 198 18.32 -6.04 10.14
C ASN A 198 18.69 -5.23 8.89
N ASP A 199 19.94 -5.29 8.44
CA ASP A 199 20.39 -4.59 7.23
C ASP A 199 19.64 -5.10 5.98
N MET A 200 19.44 -6.41 5.87
CA MET A 200 18.65 -7.01 4.79
C MET A 200 17.16 -6.67 4.90
N ARG A 201 16.62 -6.64 6.13
CA ARG A 201 15.20 -6.35 6.37
C ARG A 201 14.85 -4.88 6.09
N ASN A 202 15.78 -3.99 6.30
CA ASN A 202 15.56 -2.56 6.15
C ASN A 202 15.67 -2.06 4.71
N ALA A 203 15.92 -2.93 3.74
CA ALA A 203 16.00 -2.52 2.33
C ALA A 203 14.69 -1.89 1.81
N ASP A 204 13.52 -2.39 2.24
CA ASP A 204 12.22 -1.82 1.90
C ASP A 204 11.95 -0.49 2.62
N ILE A 205 12.46 -0.31 3.82
CA ILE A 205 12.42 0.97 4.54
C ILE A 205 13.23 2.02 3.78
N ARG A 206 14.46 1.69 3.38
CA ARG A 206 15.29 2.59 2.58
C ARG A 206 14.65 2.94 1.24
N LEU A 207 13.99 1.98 0.59
CA LEU A 207 13.23 2.24 -0.63
C LEU A 207 12.10 3.24 -0.39
N THR A 208 11.34 3.08 0.71
CA THR A 208 10.29 4.03 1.11
C THR A 208 10.87 5.41 1.36
N GLN A 209 11.96 5.51 2.11
CA GLN A 209 12.60 6.79 2.42
C GLN A 209 13.04 7.53 1.16
N ARG A 210 13.68 6.84 0.20
CA ARG A 210 14.08 7.45 -1.08
C ARG A 210 12.88 7.86 -1.93
N PHE A 211 11.81 7.08 -1.91
CA PHE A 211 10.58 7.44 -2.61
C PHE A 211 9.97 8.72 -2.03
N LEU A 212 9.85 8.81 -0.71
CA LEU A 212 9.32 9.99 -0.02
C LEU A 212 10.23 11.22 -0.20
N GLN A 213 11.54 11.04 -0.17
CA GLN A 213 12.48 12.10 -0.49
C GLN A 213 12.30 12.61 -1.91
N GLY A 214 12.12 11.73 -2.88
CA GLY A 214 11.84 12.11 -4.27
C GLY A 214 10.55 12.90 -4.44
N ILE A 215 9.52 12.62 -3.62
CA ILE A 215 8.30 13.43 -3.58
C ILE A 215 8.59 14.84 -3.07
N GLN A 216 9.35 14.97 -1.99
CA GLN A 216 9.70 16.27 -1.40
C GLN A 216 10.59 17.11 -2.32
N ASP A 217 11.48 16.46 -3.06
CA ASP A 217 12.40 17.13 -3.97
C ASP A 217 11.72 17.66 -5.26
N SER A 218 10.50 17.20 -5.59
CA SER A 218 9.80 17.55 -6.83
C SER A 218 8.31 17.82 -6.62
N PRO A 219 7.88 19.09 -6.73
CA PRO A 219 6.44 19.44 -6.68
C PRO A 219 5.57 18.72 -7.72
N GLN A 220 6.16 18.37 -8.87
CA GLN A 220 5.45 17.63 -9.92
C GLN A 220 5.19 16.19 -9.48
N ILE A 221 6.16 15.54 -8.85
CA ILE A 221 6.01 14.19 -8.30
C ILE A 221 5.00 14.21 -7.14
N GLU A 222 5.11 15.18 -6.25
CA GLU A 222 4.14 15.36 -5.15
C GLU A 222 2.71 15.51 -5.71
N SER A 223 2.52 16.36 -6.71
CA SER A 223 1.22 16.56 -7.36
C SER A 223 0.68 15.27 -7.98
N ALA A 224 1.53 14.49 -8.66
CA ALA A 224 1.12 13.22 -9.27
C ALA A 224 0.71 12.19 -8.20
N ILE A 225 1.43 12.12 -7.08
CA ILE A 225 1.05 11.24 -5.96
C ILE A 225 -0.26 11.68 -5.31
N LYS A 226 -0.47 12.97 -5.13
CA LYS A 226 -1.75 13.50 -4.64
C LYS A 226 -2.92 13.11 -5.56
N ASP A 227 -2.73 13.18 -6.86
CA ASP A 227 -3.76 12.75 -7.82
C ASP A 227 -3.99 11.23 -7.78
N GLU A 228 -2.94 10.40 -7.59
CA GLU A 228 -3.11 8.97 -7.36
C GLU A 228 -3.89 8.66 -6.06
N VAL A 229 -3.69 9.48 -5.02
CA VAL A 229 -4.50 9.40 -3.79
C VAL A 229 -5.94 9.76 -4.08
N LEU A 230 -6.19 10.86 -4.77
CA LEU A 230 -7.53 11.30 -5.13
C LEU A 230 -8.25 10.28 -6.01
N LYS A 231 -7.57 9.69 -6.99
CA LYS A 231 -8.12 8.55 -7.75
C LYS A 231 -8.49 7.39 -6.83
N GLY A 232 -7.72 7.10 -5.78
CA GLY A 232 -7.96 6.02 -4.83
C GLY A 232 -9.14 6.25 -3.90
N ILE A 233 -9.59 7.47 -3.68
CA ILE A 233 -10.71 7.80 -2.80
C ILE A 233 -12.04 8.00 -3.51
N HIS A 234 -12.08 7.87 -4.84
CA HIS A 234 -13.32 7.91 -5.61
C HIS A 234 -13.96 6.53 -5.74
N VAL A 235 -15.23 6.40 -5.39
CA VAL A 235 -15.97 5.12 -5.44
C VAL A 235 -16.23 4.69 -6.87
N GLU A 236 -16.50 5.62 -7.78
CA GLU A 236 -16.74 5.34 -9.20
C GLU A 236 -15.50 5.37 -10.07
N GLN A 237 -14.34 5.35 -9.48
CA GLN A 237 -13.07 5.31 -10.14
C GLN A 237 -12.91 4.25 -11.22
N ILE A 238 -13.81 3.37 -11.28
CA ILE A 238 -13.49 2.06 -11.74
C ILE A 238 -13.53 1.98 -13.22
N PHE A 239 -14.19 2.86 -13.91
CA PHE A 239 -14.49 2.63 -15.29
C PHE A 239 -14.78 3.87 -16.11
N GLY A 240 -14.16 4.98 -15.75
CA GLY A 240 -13.88 5.97 -16.76
C GLY A 240 -12.98 5.30 -17.79
N THR A 241 -13.37 5.31 -19.02
CA THR A 241 -12.65 4.72 -20.13
C THR A 241 -11.27 5.35 -20.34
N ASP A 242 -10.93 6.44 -19.63
CA ASP A 242 -9.75 7.25 -19.90
C ASP A 242 -9.14 7.89 -18.66
N ASP A 243 -8.87 7.19 -17.58
CA ASP A 243 -8.19 7.73 -16.38
C ASP A 243 -8.84 9.02 -15.78
N GLU A 244 -10.06 9.38 -16.18
CA GLU A 244 -10.74 10.53 -15.64
C GLU A 244 -11.29 10.26 -14.26
N MET A 245 -10.93 11.14 -13.30
CA MET A 245 -11.52 11.10 -11.97
C MET A 245 -13.01 11.42 -12.05
N ASN A 246 -13.85 10.59 -11.49
CA ASN A 246 -15.21 10.98 -11.20
C ASN A 246 -15.22 11.91 -9.99
N LEU A 247 -15.33 13.19 -10.23
CA LEU A 247 -15.25 14.22 -9.20
C LEU A 247 -16.56 14.38 -8.41
N ASP A 248 -17.64 13.79 -8.89
CA ASP A 248 -18.95 13.86 -8.21
C ASP A 248 -19.09 12.92 -7.03
N LYS A 249 -18.28 11.87 -6.98
CA LYS A 249 -18.42 10.82 -5.98
C LYS A 249 -17.13 10.51 -5.27
N PHE A 250 -17.23 10.41 -3.98
CA PHE A 250 -16.15 10.14 -3.06
C PHE A 250 -16.33 8.77 -2.41
N MET A 251 -15.23 8.17 -1.98
CA MET A 251 -15.26 6.94 -1.23
C MET A 251 -16.25 7.06 -0.07
N THR A 252 -17.23 6.19 -0.04
CA THR A 252 -18.20 6.05 1.03
C THR A 252 -17.92 4.75 1.76
N VAL A 253 -17.87 4.80 3.08
CA VAL A 253 -17.68 3.63 3.94
C VAL A 253 -18.96 3.39 4.71
N TYR A 254 -19.46 2.16 4.62
CA TYR A 254 -20.61 1.71 5.36
C TYR A 254 -20.16 0.81 6.50
N GLY A 255 -20.59 1.13 7.73
CA GLY A 255 -20.53 0.19 8.83
C GLY A 255 -21.72 -0.77 8.72
N ILE A 256 -21.47 -2.05 8.68
CA ILE A 256 -22.53 -3.08 8.52
C ILE A 256 -22.43 -4.07 9.67
N GLU A 257 -23.54 -4.26 10.36
CA GLU A 257 -23.71 -5.29 11.39
C GLU A 257 -23.85 -6.69 10.79
N PRO A 258 -23.61 -7.77 11.55
CA PRO A 258 -23.76 -9.15 11.06
C PRO A 258 -25.15 -9.51 10.53
N ASP A 259 -26.19 -8.81 10.96
CA ASP A 259 -27.57 -8.99 10.48
C ASP A 259 -27.85 -8.24 9.17
N GLY A 260 -26.87 -7.44 8.69
CA GLY A 260 -26.98 -6.63 7.48
C GLY A 260 -27.55 -5.24 7.70
N SER A 261 -27.84 -4.84 8.95
CA SER A 261 -28.24 -3.47 9.23
C SER A 261 -27.08 -2.50 9.05
N GLN A 262 -27.38 -1.30 8.55
CA GLN A 262 -26.39 -0.25 8.32
C GLN A 262 -26.19 0.57 9.58
N LEU A 263 -24.97 0.58 10.12
CA LEU A 263 -24.59 1.38 11.28
C LEU A 263 -24.38 2.85 10.94
N SER A 264 -23.63 3.11 9.87
CA SER A 264 -23.24 4.45 9.48
C SER A 264 -22.88 4.53 8.02
N GLU A 265 -23.09 5.69 7.43
CA GLU A 265 -22.60 6.08 6.13
C GLU A 265 -21.85 7.39 6.26
N ARG A 266 -20.59 7.43 5.82
CA ARG A 266 -19.76 8.64 5.82
C ARG A 266 -18.94 8.70 4.56
N THR A 267 -19.02 9.82 3.88
CA THR A 267 -18.20 10.09 2.71
C THR A 267 -16.96 10.89 3.09
N LEU A 268 -15.85 10.64 2.40
CA LEU A 268 -14.62 11.42 2.56
C LEU A 268 -14.79 12.89 2.21
N LEU A 269 -15.75 13.25 1.37
CA LEU A 269 -16.05 14.64 1.02
C LEU A 269 -16.22 15.50 2.27
N ASN A 270 -16.88 14.99 3.30
CA ASN A 270 -17.12 15.71 4.55
C ASN A 270 -15.84 16.12 5.30
N LEU A 271 -14.68 15.54 4.92
CA LEU A 271 -13.38 15.88 5.48
C LEU A 271 -12.68 17.02 4.73
N PHE A 272 -13.11 17.34 3.51
CA PHE A 272 -12.41 18.31 2.66
C PHE A 272 -12.78 19.77 2.92
N GLY A 273 -13.91 20.03 3.61
CA GLY A 273 -14.32 21.37 3.99
C GLY A 273 -15.14 22.11 2.94
N SER A 274 -15.60 23.30 3.31
CA SER A 274 -16.62 24.05 2.57
C SER A 274 -16.13 24.60 1.22
N ASP A 275 -14.87 24.94 1.10
CA ASP A 275 -14.29 25.45 -0.16
C ASP A 275 -14.25 24.37 -1.26
N VAL A 276 -14.06 23.10 -0.89
CA VAL A 276 -14.19 21.96 -1.81
C VAL A 276 -15.66 21.72 -2.17
N GLU A 277 -16.58 21.82 -1.21
CA GLU A 277 -18.01 21.69 -1.46
C GLU A 277 -18.53 22.74 -2.46
N ASP A 278 -18.12 23.98 -2.31
CA ASP A 278 -18.49 25.06 -3.24
C ASP A 278 -17.94 24.81 -4.65
N THR A 279 -16.69 24.37 -4.75
CA THR A 279 -16.06 24.04 -6.03
C THR A 279 -16.72 22.82 -6.68
N LEU A 280 -17.08 21.82 -5.90
CA LEU A 280 -17.83 20.64 -6.35
C LEU A 280 -19.21 21.02 -6.86
N LYS A 281 -19.91 21.93 -6.18
CA LYS A 281 -21.20 22.44 -6.62
C LYS A 281 -21.07 23.17 -7.96
N ALA A 282 -20.07 24.04 -8.11
CA ALA A 282 -19.82 24.73 -9.38
C ALA A 282 -19.57 23.72 -10.52
N PHE A 283 -18.82 22.66 -10.29
CA PHE A 283 -18.57 21.58 -11.26
C PHE A 283 -19.85 20.80 -11.61
N ARG A 284 -20.75 20.55 -10.65
CA ARG A 284 -22.03 19.88 -10.89
C ARG A 284 -23.00 20.75 -11.71
N ASP A 285 -22.98 22.06 -11.47
CA ASP A 285 -23.79 23.02 -12.20
C ASP A 285 -23.26 23.23 -13.64
N ASP A 286 -21.94 23.19 -13.83
CA ASP A 286 -21.25 23.31 -15.12
C ASP A 286 -20.00 22.42 -15.12
N SER A 287 -20.07 21.27 -15.79
CA SER A 287 -18.98 20.28 -15.91
C SER A 287 -17.90 20.64 -16.94
N SER A 288 -17.65 21.93 -17.14
CA SER A 288 -16.59 22.43 -18.02
C SER A 288 -15.19 21.98 -17.55
N ASP A 289 -14.26 21.92 -18.49
CA ASP A 289 -12.85 21.58 -18.17
C ASP A 289 -12.21 22.58 -17.18
N GLU A 290 -12.69 23.82 -17.15
CA GLU A 290 -12.23 24.83 -16.22
C GLU A 290 -12.66 24.49 -14.79
N ASN A 291 -13.95 24.22 -14.58
CA ASN A 291 -14.48 23.81 -13.27
C ASN A 291 -13.88 22.49 -12.79
N LYS A 292 -13.65 21.54 -13.70
CA LYS A 292 -12.94 20.30 -13.41
C LYS A 292 -11.53 20.55 -12.86
N LYS A 293 -10.76 21.41 -13.53
CA LYS A 293 -9.40 21.78 -13.09
C LYS A 293 -9.40 22.50 -11.75
N LEU A 294 -10.38 23.39 -11.51
CA LEU A 294 -10.52 24.08 -10.23
C LEU A 294 -10.80 23.11 -9.09
N LEU A 295 -11.73 22.17 -9.30
CA LEU A 295 -12.04 21.15 -8.29
C LEU A 295 -10.85 20.23 -8.02
N GLN A 296 -10.16 19.76 -9.06
CA GLN A 296 -8.95 18.96 -8.91
C GLN A 296 -7.86 19.70 -8.13
N LYS A 297 -7.72 21.00 -8.41
CA LYS A 297 -6.77 21.84 -7.67
C LYS A 297 -7.18 22.00 -6.21
N ALA A 298 -8.42 22.32 -5.92
CA ALA A 298 -8.93 22.48 -4.56
C ALA A 298 -8.73 21.22 -3.73
N LEU A 299 -9.02 20.05 -4.30
CA LEU A 299 -8.78 18.75 -3.65
C LEU A 299 -7.30 18.50 -3.37
N ARG A 300 -6.42 18.78 -4.34
CA ARG A 300 -4.97 18.60 -4.17
C ARG A 300 -4.38 19.52 -3.12
N ASP A 301 -4.83 20.77 -3.08
CA ASP A 301 -4.33 21.79 -2.15
C ASP A 301 -4.66 21.44 -0.69
N LYS A 302 -5.68 20.62 -0.45
CA LYS A 302 -6.00 20.09 0.88
C LYS A 302 -5.12 18.91 1.29
N LEU A 303 -4.46 18.22 0.37
CA LEU A 303 -3.61 17.08 0.71
C LEU A 303 -2.19 17.53 1.02
N VAL A 304 -1.66 17.02 2.13
CA VAL A 304 -0.26 17.21 2.56
C VAL A 304 0.38 15.84 2.66
N ILE A 305 1.58 15.69 2.09
CA ILE A 305 2.40 14.49 2.26
C ILE A 305 3.48 14.81 3.28
N ASP A 306 3.36 14.19 4.45
CA ASP A 306 4.28 14.38 5.56
C ASP A 306 5.25 13.20 5.66
N TYR A 307 6.52 13.52 5.82
CA TYR A 307 7.59 12.56 5.97
C TYR A 307 8.63 13.10 6.94
N LYS A 308 8.91 12.34 7.99
CA LYS A 308 10.00 12.62 8.91
C LYS A 308 11.26 11.87 8.45
N ASP A 309 12.40 12.52 8.44
CA ASP A 309 13.66 11.86 8.10
C ASP A 309 13.87 10.63 9.00
N GLY A 310 14.28 9.52 8.37
CA GLY A 310 14.45 8.24 9.06
C GLY A 310 13.16 7.46 9.32
N ALA A 311 11.97 8.00 9.02
CA ALA A 311 10.71 7.28 9.20
C ALA A 311 10.59 6.07 8.27
N LYS A 312 9.80 5.08 8.70
CA LYS A 312 9.55 3.84 7.95
C LYS A 312 8.44 3.98 6.92
N ASP A 313 7.60 4.99 7.08
CA ASP A 313 6.47 5.32 6.21
C ASP A 313 6.25 6.84 6.19
N GLY A 314 5.60 7.31 5.14
CA GLY A 314 5.06 8.65 5.06
C GLY A 314 3.59 8.67 5.43
N THR A 315 3.05 9.85 5.67
CA THR A 315 1.64 10.04 5.98
C THR A 315 1.04 11.06 5.02
N ILE A 316 -0.07 10.70 4.42
CA ILE A 316 -0.89 11.63 3.64
C ILE A 316 -1.96 12.16 4.56
N LYS A 317 -1.97 13.47 4.74
CA LYS A 317 -2.87 14.19 5.62
C LYS A 317 -3.81 15.07 4.79
N ILE A 318 -4.97 15.39 5.37
CA ILE A 318 -5.83 16.45 4.87
C ILE A 318 -5.70 17.66 5.78
N LYS A 319 -5.57 18.83 5.18
CA LYS A 319 -5.58 20.12 5.88
C LYS A 319 -7.01 20.61 6.02
N LEU A 320 -7.46 20.83 7.24
CA LEU A 320 -8.77 21.38 7.56
C LEU A 320 -8.80 22.91 7.45
N ASP A 321 -10.01 23.48 7.47
CA ASP A 321 -10.22 24.93 7.34
C ASP A 321 -9.62 25.73 8.50
N ASP A 322 -9.51 25.14 9.69
CA ASP A 322 -8.85 25.72 10.86
C ASP A 322 -7.31 25.62 10.82
N GLY A 323 -6.76 25.03 9.77
CA GLY A 323 -5.33 24.80 9.58
C GLY A 323 -4.78 23.55 10.25
N SER A 324 -5.58 22.81 11.00
CA SER A 324 -5.18 21.50 11.52
C SER A 324 -5.05 20.45 10.43
N GLU A 325 -4.32 19.38 10.71
CA GLU A 325 -4.06 18.29 9.75
C GLU A 325 -4.50 16.95 10.32
N LEU A 326 -5.27 16.20 9.53
CA LEU A 326 -5.72 14.86 9.89
C LEU A 326 -5.06 13.78 9.05
N PRO A 327 -4.48 12.72 9.64
CA PRO A 327 -3.79 11.67 8.92
C PRO A 327 -4.78 10.72 8.24
N LEU A 328 -4.82 10.70 6.90
CA LEU A 328 -5.73 9.86 6.13
C LEU A 328 -5.12 8.51 5.76
N PHE A 329 -3.93 8.52 5.16
CA PHE A 329 -3.28 7.33 4.62
C PHE A 329 -1.81 7.26 5.02
N THR A 330 -1.30 6.06 5.22
CA THR A 330 0.13 5.79 5.24
C THR A 330 0.60 5.42 3.84
N ILE A 331 1.81 5.83 3.46
CA ILE A 331 2.46 5.49 2.20
C ILE A 331 3.79 4.81 2.48
N LYS A 332 4.00 3.62 1.90
CA LYS A 332 5.24 2.85 2.09
C LYS A 332 5.44 1.78 1.03
N SER A 333 6.68 1.33 0.94
CA SER A 333 7.02 0.08 0.28
C SER A 333 7.21 -1.02 1.35
N ARG A 334 6.73 -2.22 1.08
CA ARG A 334 6.78 -3.34 2.00
C ARG A 334 7.09 -4.64 1.27
N SER A 335 8.07 -5.38 1.74
CA SER A 335 8.29 -6.75 1.30
C SER A 335 7.68 -7.77 2.28
N ARG A 336 7.14 -8.87 1.75
CA ARG A 336 6.59 -9.96 2.56
C ARG A 336 7.68 -10.83 3.21
N GLY A 337 8.92 -10.52 2.97
CA GLY A 337 10.10 -11.19 3.50
C GLY A 337 11.34 -10.82 2.72
N ILE A 338 12.52 -11.06 3.30
CA ILE A 338 13.80 -10.77 2.67
C ILE A 338 13.90 -11.51 1.32
N GLY A 339 14.24 -10.78 0.26
CA GLY A 339 14.33 -11.29 -1.12
C GLY A 339 12.98 -11.39 -1.84
N ALA A 340 11.86 -11.04 -1.22
CA ALA A 340 10.59 -10.86 -1.91
C ALA A 340 10.56 -9.50 -2.62
N SER A 341 9.86 -9.43 -3.75
CA SER A 341 9.62 -8.16 -4.42
C SER A 341 8.75 -7.26 -3.54
N PRO A 342 9.11 -5.98 -3.35
CA PRO A 342 8.32 -5.07 -2.55
C PRO A 342 6.99 -4.75 -3.23
N THR A 343 5.97 -4.52 -2.41
CA THR A 343 4.70 -3.93 -2.81
C THR A 343 4.66 -2.47 -2.36
N PHE A 344 4.05 -1.64 -3.16
CA PHE A 344 3.75 -0.28 -2.81
C PHE A 344 2.35 -0.23 -2.18
N GLU A 345 2.24 0.37 -1.01
CA GLU A 345 1.00 0.41 -0.24
C GLU A 345 0.64 1.84 0.12
N MET A 346 -0.61 2.23 -0.15
CA MET A 346 -1.29 3.35 0.47
C MET A 346 -2.48 2.80 1.25
N ALA A 347 -2.41 2.89 2.57
CA ALA A 347 -3.39 2.27 3.46
C ALA A 347 -4.00 3.30 4.41
N GLN A 348 -5.28 3.15 4.72
CA GLN A 348 -5.94 3.95 5.74
C GLN A 348 -5.15 3.97 7.06
N THR A 349 -5.06 5.15 7.67
CA THR A 349 -4.62 5.27 9.06
C THR A 349 -5.70 4.77 10.02
N ASN A 350 -5.33 4.49 11.25
CA ASN A 350 -6.31 4.17 12.29
C ASN A 350 -7.24 5.35 12.56
N PHE A 351 -6.72 6.59 12.46
CA PHE A 351 -7.55 7.80 12.56
C PHE A 351 -8.65 7.77 11.51
N MET A 352 -8.29 7.64 10.22
CA MET A 352 -9.28 7.66 9.14
C MET A 352 -10.32 6.53 9.30
N SER A 353 -9.88 5.32 9.67
CA SER A 353 -10.79 4.20 9.89
C SER A 353 -11.84 4.49 10.97
N ASN A 354 -11.44 5.18 12.03
CA ASN A 354 -12.36 5.56 13.10
C ASN A 354 -13.17 6.81 12.74
N ALA A 355 -12.56 7.81 12.12
CA ALA A 355 -13.23 9.03 11.70
C ALA A 355 -14.39 8.75 10.72
N LEU A 356 -14.22 7.81 9.81
CA LEU A 356 -15.29 7.38 8.92
C LEU A 356 -16.44 6.68 9.64
N LYS A 357 -16.17 6.03 10.78
CA LYS A 357 -17.20 5.35 11.60
C LYS A 357 -17.86 6.27 12.61
N PHE A 358 -17.08 7.10 13.30
CA PHE A 358 -17.50 7.81 14.51
C PHE A 358 -17.45 9.35 14.36
N GLY A 359 -16.91 9.87 13.26
CA GLY A 359 -16.70 11.32 13.07
C GLY A 359 -15.26 11.73 13.37
N THR A 360 -14.94 12.99 13.07
CA THR A 360 -13.58 13.53 13.20
C THR A 360 -13.22 13.98 14.61
N ASP A 361 -14.21 14.22 15.46
CA ASP A 361 -13.96 14.55 16.87
C ASP A 361 -13.60 13.29 17.66
N VAL A 362 -12.31 13.16 17.99
CA VAL A 362 -11.79 12.01 18.75
C VAL A 362 -12.43 11.91 20.13
N ASN A 363 -12.91 13.02 20.69
CA ASN A 363 -13.55 13.00 22.02
C ASN A 363 -14.89 12.28 22.02
N GLU A 364 -15.54 12.20 20.87
CA GLU A 364 -16.82 11.50 20.69
C GLU A 364 -16.64 10.01 20.34
N TRP A 365 -15.38 9.56 20.14
CA TRP A 365 -15.13 8.15 19.80
C TRP A 365 -15.42 7.24 20.99
N PRO A 366 -15.96 6.02 20.74
CA PRO A 366 -16.16 5.04 21.79
C PRO A 366 -14.83 4.49 22.31
N GLU A 367 -14.82 4.03 23.55
CA GLU A 367 -13.71 3.25 24.10
C GLU A 367 -13.73 1.80 23.52
N PRO A 368 -12.57 1.18 23.25
CA PRO A 368 -11.20 1.66 23.55
C PRO A 368 -10.56 2.47 22.40
N GLN A 369 -11.28 2.80 21.33
CA GLN A 369 -10.72 3.48 20.15
C GLN A 369 -10.11 4.84 20.49
N LYS A 370 -10.80 5.61 21.30
CA LYS A 370 -10.34 6.92 21.80
C LYS A 370 -9.01 6.79 22.56
N SER A 371 -9.00 5.96 23.61
CA SER A 371 -7.81 5.77 24.44
C SER A 371 -6.61 5.26 23.66
N ASN A 372 -6.81 4.32 22.73
CA ASN A 372 -5.74 3.79 21.88
C ASN A 372 -5.16 4.85 20.95
N PHE A 373 -6.01 5.73 20.42
CA PHE A 373 -5.56 6.80 19.52
C PHE A 373 -4.74 7.85 20.29
N LEU A 374 -5.27 8.35 21.42
CA LEU A 374 -4.60 9.35 22.24
C LEU A 374 -3.27 8.86 22.82
N LYS A 375 -3.22 7.58 23.25
CA LYS A 375 -1.97 6.97 23.70
C LYS A 375 -0.92 6.94 22.60
N LYS A 376 -1.30 6.60 21.37
CA LYS A 376 -0.37 6.56 20.25
C LYS A 376 0.16 7.94 19.87
N GLN A 377 -0.67 8.97 19.92
CA GLN A 377 -0.21 10.35 19.72
C GLN A 377 0.85 10.76 20.75
N SER A 378 0.64 10.44 22.02
CA SER A 378 1.61 10.77 23.09
C SER A 378 2.92 9.99 23.03
N GLU A 379 2.99 8.89 22.26
CA GLU A 379 4.21 8.12 22.02
C GLU A 379 4.99 8.60 20.78
N GLU A 380 4.33 9.40 19.91
CA GLU A 380 4.91 9.94 18.68
C GLU A 380 5.43 11.41 18.85
N GLU A 381 5.01 12.10 19.92
CA GLU A 381 5.56 13.39 20.38
C GLU A 381 6.86 13.18 21.18
#